data_4da765da5e038259c924d8f2764de58d
#
_entry.id   4da765da5e038259c924d8f2764de58d
#
_cell.length_a   1.000
_cell.length_b   1.000
_cell.length_c   1.000
_cell.angle_alpha   90.00
_cell.angle_beta   90.00
_cell.angle_gamma   90.00
#
_symmetry.space_group_name_H-M   'P 1'
#
loop_
_entity.id
_entity.type
_entity.pdbx_description
1 polymer ?
#
loop_
_entity_poly.entity_id
_entity_poly.type
_entity_poly.pdbx_seq_one_letter_code
_entity_poly.pdbx_strand_id
1 'polypeptide(L)'
;SITAVDLNPAHIALARLKIAAVKHLPDYDSFFRFFGEADAPSNVQLYEKYLRPNLDSVTRDYWDSYKFGLGRRVNYFTKNIYTYGLLGRFIGTVHFLARLYGKDPRVMLTAQTITDQERLFNEHLAPLFDKKFIRFLCSLPISLFSLGIPPAQFDALKGNPNAHMADVLKGRLRRLACDYDIKDNYFAWQAFGRGYDRINRRAVPRYLKRENFDTLRANADRVHLHHLTLTDYLETQGENTFDRYVFLDAQDWMSDEQLNALWSEVVRTARPGARVIFRTAGVDSILPGRVRDDILSRFAYDAATCQKWSAQDRSSIYGGFHMYQMTR
;
A
#
# COMPACT_ATOMS: atom_id res chain seq x y z
N SER A 1 -0.35 -22.00 3.21
CA SER A 1 0.62 -21.30 2.37
C SER A 1 0.01 -20.00 1.84
N ILE A 2 0.85 -19.08 1.45
CA ILE A 2 0.49 -17.82 0.81
C ILE A 2 1.21 -17.77 -0.52
N THR A 3 0.49 -17.47 -1.58
CA THR A 3 1.09 -17.15 -2.88
C THR A 3 0.90 -15.67 -3.18
N ALA A 4 1.95 -14.99 -3.54
CA ALA A 4 1.89 -13.60 -4.00
C ALA A 4 2.47 -13.52 -5.42
N VAL A 5 1.73 -12.83 -6.28
CA VAL A 5 2.09 -12.61 -7.67
C VAL A 5 2.15 -11.11 -7.96
N ASP A 6 3.06 -10.70 -8.81
CA ASP A 6 3.17 -9.31 -9.26
C ASP A 6 3.86 -9.26 -10.63
N LEU A 7 3.42 -8.37 -11.50
CA LEU A 7 4.05 -8.09 -12.79
C LEU A 7 5.31 -7.22 -12.68
N ASN A 8 5.46 -6.50 -11.56
CA ASN A 8 6.59 -5.61 -11.38
C ASN A 8 7.76 -6.36 -10.75
N PRO A 9 8.87 -6.57 -11.48
CA PRO A 9 10.04 -7.27 -10.96
C PRO A 9 10.64 -6.61 -9.72
N ALA A 10 10.45 -5.29 -9.56
CA ALA A 10 10.92 -4.57 -8.37
C ALA A 10 10.15 -4.99 -7.11
N HIS A 11 8.84 -5.22 -7.22
CA HIS A 11 8.02 -5.68 -6.10
C HIS A 11 8.36 -7.11 -5.70
N ILE A 12 8.57 -7.99 -6.69
CA ILE A 12 9.03 -9.37 -6.44
C ILE A 12 10.42 -9.37 -5.79
N ALA A 13 11.36 -8.57 -6.31
CA ALA A 13 12.70 -8.46 -5.72
C ALA A 13 12.66 -7.93 -4.28
N LEU A 14 11.77 -6.96 -3.98
CA LEU A 14 11.57 -6.45 -2.62
C LEU A 14 10.95 -7.51 -1.70
N ALA A 15 9.96 -8.25 -2.17
CA ALA A 15 9.32 -9.30 -1.40
C ALA A 15 10.30 -10.45 -1.09
N ARG A 16 11.09 -10.90 -2.07
CA ARG A 16 12.16 -11.88 -1.88
C ARG A 16 13.22 -11.41 -0.88
N LEU A 17 13.63 -10.14 -0.98
CA LEU A 17 14.56 -9.54 -0.01
C LEU A 17 13.98 -9.53 1.41
N LYS A 18 12.68 -9.23 1.59
CA LYS A 18 12.00 -9.27 2.89
C LYS A 18 11.96 -10.69 3.47
N ILE A 19 11.65 -11.69 2.66
CA ILE A 19 11.64 -13.09 3.09
C ILE A 19 13.05 -13.53 3.49
N ALA A 20 14.06 -13.25 2.68
CA ALA A 20 15.45 -13.54 3.01
C ALA A 20 15.87 -12.86 4.31
N ALA A 21 15.45 -11.61 4.54
CA ALA A 21 15.79 -10.87 5.74
C ALA A 21 15.16 -11.46 7.01
N VAL A 22 13.89 -11.85 6.95
CA VAL A 22 13.22 -12.54 8.06
C VAL A 22 13.94 -13.83 8.42
N LYS A 23 14.42 -14.58 7.43
CA LYS A 23 15.09 -15.88 7.62
C LYS A 23 16.53 -15.74 8.11
N HIS A 24 17.30 -14.83 7.54
CA HIS A 24 18.75 -14.85 7.63
C HIS A 24 19.39 -13.69 8.42
N LEU A 25 18.66 -12.60 8.67
CA LEU A 25 19.20 -11.57 9.58
C LEU A 25 19.33 -12.14 11.01
N PRO A 26 20.36 -11.73 11.77
CA PRO A 26 20.67 -12.37 13.06
C PRO A 26 19.52 -12.24 14.06
N ASP A 27 18.89 -11.07 14.09
CA ASP A 27 17.88 -10.74 15.11
C ASP A 27 16.83 -9.74 14.59
N TYR A 28 15.83 -9.48 15.44
CA TYR A 28 14.77 -8.51 15.18
C TYR A 28 15.32 -7.09 14.99
N ASP A 29 16.31 -6.66 15.75
CA ASP A 29 16.80 -5.29 15.67
C ASP A 29 17.53 -5.03 14.36
N SER A 30 18.27 -6.00 13.84
CA SER A 30 18.83 -5.98 12.48
C SER A 30 17.75 -5.92 11.41
N PHE A 31 16.68 -6.71 11.58
CA PHE A 31 15.53 -6.69 10.67
C PHE A 31 14.80 -5.34 10.70
N PHE A 32 14.56 -4.81 11.89
CA PHE A 32 13.91 -3.50 12.06
C PHE A 32 14.79 -2.37 11.51
N ARG A 33 16.10 -2.40 11.77
CA ARG A 33 17.05 -1.42 11.19
C ARG A 33 17.00 -1.43 9.67
N PHE A 34 16.92 -2.63 9.07
CA PHE A 34 16.91 -2.75 7.61
C PHE A 34 15.61 -2.25 6.98
N PHE A 35 14.44 -2.60 7.52
CA PHE A 35 13.13 -2.27 6.94
C PHE A 35 12.31 -1.25 7.72
N GLY A 36 12.44 -1.15 9.02
CA GLY A 36 11.72 -0.19 9.85
C GLY A 36 12.35 1.20 9.79
N GLU A 37 13.66 1.28 9.98
CA GLU A 37 14.43 2.52 9.86
C GLU A 37 14.80 2.80 8.40
N ALA A 38 15.36 1.78 7.73
CA ALA A 38 15.78 1.80 6.33
C ALA A 38 16.67 3.01 5.97
N ASP A 39 17.55 3.43 6.88
CA ASP A 39 18.29 4.70 6.85
C ASP A 39 19.66 4.57 7.54
N ALA A 40 20.28 3.41 7.51
CA ALA A 40 21.56 3.20 8.17
C ALA A 40 22.63 2.71 7.17
N PRO A 41 23.82 3.33 7.11
CA PRO A 41 24.92 2.85 6.25
C PRO A 41 25.28 1.38 6.50
N SER A 42 25.15 0.89 7.72
CA SER A 42 25.38 -0.51 8.09
C SER A 42 24.44 -1.52 7.41
N ASN A 43 23.33 -1.07 6.81
CA ASN A 43 22.42 -1.95 6.07
C ASN A 43 23.08 -2.59 4.83
N VAL A 44 24.11 -1.94 4.24
CA VAL A 44 24.91 -2.57 3.17
C VAL A 44 25.69 -3.77 3.71
N GLN A 45 26.27 -3.65 4.92
CA GLN A 45 27.01 -4.74 5.54
C GLN A 45 26.07 -5.92 5.89
N LEU A 46 24.87 -5.63 6.41
CA LEU A 46 23.83 -6.65 6.64
C LEU A 46 23.42 -7.35 5.35
N TYR A 47 23.25 -6.58 4.28
CA TYR A 47 22.95 -7.13 2.95
C TYR A 47 24.05 -8.07 2.46
N GLU A 48 25.30 -7.61 2.43
CA GLU A 48 26.45 -8.41 1.94
C GLU A 48 26.63 -9.70 2.73
N LYS A 49 26.56 -9.62 4.05
CA LYS A 49 26.86 -10.75 4.93
C LYS A 49 25.72 -11.77 5.00
N TYR A 50 24.49 -11.31 5.09
CA TYR A 50 23.35 -12.17 5.44
C TYR A 50 22.32 -12.35 4.34
N LEU A 51 22.12 -11.35 3.48
CA LEU A 51 21.02 -11.38 2.52
C LEU A 51 21.51 -11.79 1.12
N ARG A 52 22.50 -11.13 0.59
CA ARG A 52 23.05 -11.35 -0.74
C ARG A 52 23.39 -12.83 -1.04
N PRO A 53 24.04 -13.59 -0.15
CA PRO A 53 24.33 -15.00 -0.40
C PRO A 53 23.08 -15.91 -0.45
N ASN A 54 21.97 -15.45 0.15
CA ASN A 54 20.72 -16.19 0.28
C ASN A 54 19.63 -15.72 -0.72
N LEU A 55 19.98 -14.87 -1.68
CA LEU A 55 19.10 -14.45 -2.77
C LEU A 55 19.38 -15.26 -4.03
N ASP A 56 18.33 -15.54 -4.82
CA ASP A 56 18.49 -16.03 -6.20
C ASP A 56 19.22 -15.00 -7.06
N SER A 57 19.77 -15.45 -8.20
CA SER A 57 20.58 -14.60 -9.08
C SER A 57 19.84 -13.37 -9.56
N VAL A 58 18.58 -13.52 -9.99
CA VAL A 58 17.76 -12.41 -10.53
C VAL A 58 17.52 -11.34 -9.48
N THR A 59 17.18 -11.75 -8.24
CA THR A 59 16.95 -10.83 -7.13
C THR A 59 18.25 -10.14 -6.70
N ARG A 60 19.34 -10.88 -6.65
CA ARG A 60 20.67 -10.35 -6.34
C ARG A 60 21.11 -9.32 -7.37
N ASP A 61 21.00 -9.64 -8.66
CA ASP A 61 21.37 -8.74 -9.75
C ASP A 61 20.51 -7.46 -9.74
N TYR A 62 19.22 -7.57 -9.37
CA TYR A 62 18.38 -6.40 -9.18
C TYR A 62 18.92 -5.48 -8.09
N TRP A 63 19.26 -5.98 -6.91
CA TRP A 63 19.72 -5.15 -5.78
C TRP A 63 21.17 -4.68 -5.94
N ASP A 64 22.01 -5.42 -6.63
CA ASP A 64 23.38 -5.06 -6.95
C ASP A 64 23.48 -4.08 -8.12
N SER A 65 22.46 -4.00 -8.99
CA SER A 65 22.48 -3.14 -10.17
C SER A 65 22.63 -1.66 -9.79
N TYR A 66 23.36 -0.93 -10.64
CA TYR A 66 23.67 0.48 -10.44
C TYR A 66 22.49 1.40 -10.75
N LYS A 67 22.30 2.42 -9.92
CA LYS A 67 21.35 3.49 -10.12
C LYS A 67 22.07 4.83 -10.03
N PHE A 68 21.96 5.66 -11.07
CA PHE A 68 22.58 6.96 -11.11
C PHE A 68 22.26 7.79 -9.85
N GLY A 69 23.28 8.41 -9.25
CA GLY A 69 23.16 9.23 -8.03
C GLY A 69 22.99 8.44 -6.71
N LEU A 70 22.76 7.12 -6.78
CA LEU A 70 22.57 6.26 -5.61
C LEU A 70 23.68 5.23 -5.44
N GLY A 71 24.33 4.81 -6.53
CA GLY A 71 25.18 3.64 -6.57
C GLY A 71 24.35 2.37 -6.75
N ARG A 72 24.63 1.30 -5.99
CA ARG A 72 23.78 0.10 -6.05
C ARG A 72 22.38 0.34 -5.49
N ARG A 73 21.37 -0.36 -6.01
CA ARG A 73 19.98 -0.23 -5.53
C ARG A 73 19.83 -0.54 -4.05
N VAL A 74 20.59 -1.46 -3.49
CA VAL A 74 20.57 -1.74 -2.03
C VAL A 74 20.81 -0.48 -1.20
N ASN A 75 21.50 0.52 -1.73
CA ASN A 75 21.73 1.80 -1.04
C ASN A 75 20.45 2.60 -0.76
N TYR A 76 19.30 2.24 -1.32
CA TYR A 76 18.02 2.80 -0.89
C TYR A 76 17.79 2.61 0.62
N PHE A 77 18.26 1.49 1.18
CA PHE A 77 18.12 1.18 2.61
C PHE A 77 19.12 1.93 3.52
N THR A 78 20.04 2.67 2.92
CA THR A 78 20.98 3.53 3.67
C THR A 78 20.58 5.01 3.68
N LYS A 79 19.53 5.36 2.93
CA LYS A 79 19.11 6.75 2.68
C LYS A 79 17.60 6.93 2.79
N ASN A 80 16.96 6.18 3.67
CA ASN A 80 15.52 6.14 3.87
C ASN A 80 14.75 5.79 2.58
N ILE A 81 14.60 4.48 2.31
CA ILE A 81 13.91 3.97 1.11
C ILE A 81 12.51 4.58 0.92
N TYR A 82 11.82 4.96 2.01
CA TYR A 82 10.46 5.53 1.98
C TYR A 82 10.39 6.93 1.35
N THR A 83 11.53 7.57 1.11
CA THR A 83 11.60 8.86 0.41
C THR A 83 11.75 8.72 -1.10
N TYR A 84 11.94 7.50 -1.59
CA TYR A 84 12.11 7.17 -3.00
C TYR A 84 10.81 6.64 -3.63
N GLY A 85 10.87 6.38 -4.94
CA GLY A 85 9.70 5.97 -5.71
C GLY A 85 8.72 7.13 -5.96
N LEU A 86 7.61 6.84 -6.66
CA LEU A 86 6.61 7.85 -7.00
C LEU A 86 5.95 8.44 -5.76
N LEU A 87 5.46 7.60 -4.86
CA LEU A 87 4.80 8.02 -3.63
C LEU A 87 5.74 8.81 -2.71
N GLY A 88 6.97 8.32 -2.49
CA GLY A 88 7.94 9.02 -1.65
C GLY A 88 8.31 10.41 -2.18
N ARG A 89 8.45 10.55 -3.51
CA ARG A 89 8.70 11.85 -4.16
C ARG A 89 7.48 12.77 -4.09
N PHE A 90 6.28 12.22 -4.34
CA PHE A 90 5.04 12.97 -4.21
C PHE A 90 4.89 13.57 -2.81
N ILE A 91 5.00 12.75 -1.76
CA ILE A 91 4.95 13.22 -0.37
C ILE A 91 6.03 14.29 -0.13
N GLY A 92 7.24 14.08 -0.64
CA GLY A 92 8.32 15.07 -0.55
C GLY A 92 7.97 16.41 -1.19
N THR A 93 7.33 16.40 -2.37
CA THR A 93 6.86 17.61 -3.05
C THR A 93 5.75 18.30 -2.24
N VAL A 94 4.78 17.55 -1.71
CA VAL A 94 3.73 18.11 -0.85
C VAL A 94 4.33 18.78 0.40
N HIS A 95 5.31 18.13 1.05
CA HIS A 95 6.01 18.74 2.19
C HIS A 95 6.77 20.00 1.81
N PHE A 96 7.42 20.00 0.65
CA PHE A 96 8.11 21.19 0.15
C PHE A 96 7.13 22.34 -0.07
N LEU A 97 6.02 22.09 -0.76
CA LEU A 97 4.98 23.10 -1.01
C LEU A 97 4.38 23.61 0.30
N ALA A 98 4.09 22.73 1.26
CA ALA A 98 3.57 23.14 2.57
C ALA A 98 4.53 24.10 3.29
N ARG A 99 5.84 23.82 3.25
CA ARG A 99 6.87 24.67 3.86
C ARG A 99 6.99 26.04 3.18
N LEU A 100 6.77 26.15 1.88
CA LEU A 100 6.70 27.45 1.20
C LEU A 100 5.58 28.36 1.76
N TYR A 101 4.54 27.75 2.32
CA TYR A 101 3.46 28.46 3.04
C TYR A 101 3.70 28.54 4.57
N GLY A 102 4.93 28.26 5.04
CA GLY A 102 5.28 28.31 6.46
C GLY A 102 4.66 27.15 7.30
N LYS A 103 4.24 26.05 6.66
CA LYS A 103 3.61 24.91 7.34
C LYS A 103 4.48 23.67 7.19
N ASP A 104 4.74 22.97 8.29
CA ASP A 104 5.47 21.68 8.28
C ASP A 104 4.49 20.54 8.64
N PRO A 105 4.20 19.61 7.71
CA PRO A 105 3.30 18.49 8.00
C PRO A 105 3.75 17.61 9.17
N ARG A 106 5.04 17.59 9.51
CA ARG A 106 5.58 16.80 10.62
C ARG A 106 5.02 17.21 11.99
N VAL A 107 4.44 18.40 12.10
CA VAL A 107 3.78 18.86 13.33
C VAL A 107 2.67 17.88 13.77
N MET A 108 2.03 17.18 12.86
CA MET A 108 1.02 16.18 13.18
C MET A 108 1.53 15.08 14.10
N LEU A 109 2.82 14.71 13.99
CA LEU A 109 3.44 13.65 14.79
C LEU A 109 3.68 14.05 16.25
N THR A 110 3.50 15.33 16.60
CA THR A 110 3.62 15.83 17.99
C THR A 110 2.32 15.68 18.79
N ALA A 111 1.21 15.36 18.12
CA ALA A 111 -0.09 15.20 18.76
C ALA A 111 -0.07 14.10 19.83
N GLN A 112 -0.71 14.37 20.97
CA GLN A 112 -0.84 13.42 22.06
C GLN A 112 -2.23 12.78 22.13
N THR A 113 -3.24 13.45 21.62
CA THR A 113 -4.64 13.03 21.61
C THR A 113 -5.29 13.26 20.25
N ILE A 114 -6.45 12.65 20.01
CA ILE A 114 -7.27 12.93 18.81
C ILE A 114 -7.66 14.42 18.73
N THR A 115 -7.96 15.04 19.84
CA THR A 115 -8.26 16.49 19.91
C THR A 115 -7.06 17.33 19.48
N ASP A 116 -5.85 16.95 19.89
CA ASP A 116 -4.63 17.61 19.39
C ASP A 116 -4.45 17.41 17.89
N GLN A 117 -4.73 16.20 17.39
CA GLN A 117 -4.66 15.92 15.95
C GLN A 117 -5.61 16.83 15.16
N GLU A 118 -6.86 16.98 15.62
CA GLU A 118 -7.84 17.88 14.99
C GLU A 118 -7.40 19.33 15.03
N ARG A 119 -6.91 19.81 16.18
CA ARG A 119 -6.40 21.16 16.31
C ARG A 119 -5.23 21.42 15.36
N LEU A 120 -4.21 20.57 15.39
CA LEU A 120 -3.02 20.70 14.53
C LEU A 120 -3.36 20.61 13.04
N PHE A 121 -4.30 19.72 12.67
CA PHE A 121 -4.77 19.63 11.29
C PHE A 121 -5.42 20.94 10.82
N ASN A 122 -6.33 21.48 11.62
CA ASN A 122 -7.07 22.71 11.31
C ASN A 122 -6.16 23.95 11.27
N GLU A 123 -5.14 24.02 12.13
CA GLU A 123 -4.21 25.14 12.18
C GLU A 123 -3.13 25.08 11.09
N HIS A 124 -2.67 23.88 10.73
CA HIS A 124 -1.48 23.73 9.89
C HIS A 124 -1.75 23.19 8.48
N LEU A 125 -2.68 22.22 8.33
CA LEU A 125 -2.84 21.53 7.05
C LEU A 125 -4.09 21.96 6.29
N ALA A 126 -5.23 22.11 6.97
CA ALA A 126 -6.48 22.46 6.31
C ALA A 126 -6.40 23.76 5.49
N PRO A 127 -5.74 24.85 5.97
CA PRO A 127 -5.67 26.11 5.24
C PRO A 127 -4.85 26.03 3.95
N LEU A 128 -4.02 25.00 3.76
CA LEU A 128 -3.27 24.81 2.52
C LEU A 128 -4.21 24.55 1.34
N PHE A 129 -5.31 23.82 1.56
CA PHE A 129 -6.27 23.46 0.53
C PHE A 129 -7.13 24.66 0.07
N ASP A 130 -7.11 25.78 0.80
CA ASP A 130 -7.79 27.02 0.42
C ASP A 130 -6.90 27.92 -0.46
N LYS A 131 -5.60 27.59 -0.64
CA LYS A 131 -4.67 28.34 -1.47
C LYS A 131 -4.94 28.08 -2.96
N LYS A 132 -5.12 29.15 -3.74
CA LYS A 132 -5.44 29.07 -5.18
C LYS A 132 -4.49 28.15 -5.95
N PHE A 133 -3.19 28.25 -5.70
CA PHE A 133 -2.18 27.41 -6.37
C PHE A 133 -2.34 25.92 -6.01
N ILE A 134 -2.58 25.60 -4.76
CA ILE A 134 -2.81 24.21 -4.32
C ILE A 134 -4.10 23.67 -4.95
N ARG A 135 -5.18 24.44 -4.95
CA ARG A 135 -6.43 24.05 -5.61
C ARG A 135 -6.23 23.78 -7.11
N PHE A 136 -5.48 24.65 -7.79
CA PHE A 136 -5.12 24.43 -9.19
C PHE A 136 -4.34 23.12 -9.38
N LEU A 137 -3.32 22.86 -8.58
CA LEU A 137 -2.58 21.59 -8.66
C LEU A 137 -3.47 20.36 -8.43
N CYS A 138 -4.36 20.42 -7.45
CA CYS A 138 -5.31 19.34 -7.17
C CYS A 138 -6.31 19.10 -8.32
N SER A 139 -6.59 20.09 -9.17
CA SER A 139 -7.48 19.93 -10.31
C SER A 139 -6.86 19.16 -11.49
N LEU A 140 -5.54 18.97 -11.48
CA LEU A 140 -4.83 18.27 -12.55
C LEU A 140 -4.87 16.75 -12.30
N PRO A 141 -5.44 15.93 -13.21
CA PRO A 141 -5.50 14.46 -13.03
C PRO A 141 -4.13 13.82 -12.80
N ILE A 142 -3.08 14.34 -13.45
CA ILE A 142 -1.71 13.85 -13.31
C ILE A 142 -1.16 13.97 -11.88
N SER A 143 -1.69 14.90 -11.08
CA SER A 143 -1.24 15.11 -9.70
C SER A 143 -1.51 13.90 -8.80
N LEU A 144 -2.54 13.11 -9.11
CA LEU A 144 -2.95 11.94 -8.33
C LEU A 144 -2.32 10.63 -8.82
N PHE A 145 -1.71 10.62 -10.01
CA PHE A 145 -1.05 9.44 -10.56
C PHE A 145 0.02 8.90 -9.61
N SER A 146 0.74 9.78 -8.94
CA SER A 146 1.77 9.40 -7.96
C SER A 146 1.21 8.78 -6.66
N LEU A 147 -0.10 8.89 -6.42
CA LEU A 147 -0.81 8.19 -5.34
C LEU A 147 -1.29 6.79 -5.76
N GLY A 148 -1.02 6.38 -6.99
CA GLY A 148 -1.52 5.11 -7.53
C GLY A 148 -2.96 5.19 -8.04
N ILE A 149 -3.50 6.39 -8.26
CA ILE A 149 -4.86 6.59 -8.75
C ILE A 149 -4.79 6.82 -10.26
N PRO A 150 -5.37 5.93 -11.09
CA PRO A 150 -5.40 6.12 -12.54
C PRO A 150 -6.15 7.40 -12.92
N PRO A 151 -5.75 8.10 -13.99
CA PRO A 151 -6.50 9.25 -14.50
C PRO A 151 -7.98 8.94 -14.77
N ALA A 152 -8.29 7.73 -15.24
CA ALA A 152 -9.66 7.27 -15.46
C ALA A 152 -10.52 7.21 -14.18
N GLN A 153 -9.90 7.10 -13.01
CA GLN A 153 -10.58 7.06 -11.71
C GLN A 153 -10.66 8.43 -11.02
N PHE A 154 -10.16 9.50 -11.67
CA PHE A 154 -10.17 10.83 -11.10
C PHE A 154 -11.58 11.32 -10.76
N ASP A 155 -12.53 11.09 -11.62
CA ASP A 155 -13.93 11.49 -11.40
C ASP A 155 -14.65 10.55 -10.42
N ALA A 156 -14.37 9.24 -10.48
CA ALA A 156 -14.86 8.29 -9.50
C ALA A 156 -14.42 8.63 -8.06
N LEU A 157 -13.19 9.14 -7.92
CA LEU A 157 -12.64 9.60 -6.65
C LEU A 157 -13.42 10.77 -6.04
N LYS A 158 -13.98 11.67 -6.88
CA LYS A 158 -14.77 12.81 -6.41
C LYS A 158 -16.07 12.37 -5.75
N GLY A 159 -16.69 11.28 -6.22
CA GLY A 159 -18.02 10.84 -5.79
C GLY A 159 -19.16 11.79 -6.17
N ASN A 160 -18.89 13.10 -6.20
CA ASN A 160 -19.79 14.15 -6.70
C ASN A 160 -19.09 14.90 -7.83
N PRO A 161 -19.64 14.94 -9.07
CA PRO A 161 -19.03 15.63 -10.20
C PRO A 161 -18.75 17.12 -9.95
N ASN A 162 -19.55 17.77 -9.11
CA ASN A 162 -19.39 19.17 -8.76
C ASN A 162 -18.37 19.44 -7.65
N ALA A 163 -17.86 18.40 -6.98
CA ALA A 163 -16.88 18.57 -5.94
C ALA A 163 -15.52 19.01 -6.51
N HIS A 164 -14.88 19.97 -5.88
CA HIS A 164 -13.51 20.30 -6.23
C HIS A 164 -12.55 19.27 -5.62
N MET A 165 -11.61 18.75 -6.41
CA MET A 165 -10.69 17.70 -5.95
C MET A 165 -9.90 18.08 -4.68
N ALA A 166 -9.57 19.35 -4.50
CA ALA A 166 -8.90 19.81 -3.29
C ALA A 166 -9.73 19.55 -2.02
N ASP A 167 -11.05 19.68 -2.11
CA ASP A 167 -11.93 19.46 -0.96
C ASP A 167 -12.06 17.96 -0.64
N VAL A 168 -12.08 17.12 -1.67
CA VAL A 168 -12.02 15.65 -1.54
C VAL A 168 -10.72 15.22 -0.87
N LEU A 169 -9.59 15.74 -1.34
CA LEU A 169 -8.26 15.42 -0.78
C LEU A 169 -8.11 15.97 0.64
N LYS A 170 -8.65 17.17 0.93
CA LYS A 170 -8.71 17.72 2.30
C LYS A 170 -9.46 16.79 3.25
N GLY A 171 -10.62 16.26 2.82
CA GLY A 171 -11.41 15.32 3.60
C GLY A 171 -10.66 14.00 3.86
N ARG A 172 -10.00 13.44 2.84
CA ARG A 172 -9.19 12.22 2.97
C ARG A 172 -7.98 12.42 3.88
N LEU A 173 -7.28 13.55 3.73
CA LEU A 173 -6.15 13.87 4.60
C LEU A 173 -6.60 14.11 6.05
N ARG A 174 -7.78 14.75 6.25
CA ARG A 174 -8.37 14.88 7.59
C ARG A 174 -8.64 13.52 8.22
N ARG A 175 -9.25 12.60 7.46
CA ARG A 175 -9.50 11.23 7.92
C ARG A 175 -8.20 10.53 8.32
N LEU A 176 -7.14 10.60 7.50
CA LEU A 176 -5.82 10.04 7.81
C LEU A 176 -5.24 10.64 9.10
N ALA A 177 -5.43 11.94 9.28
CA ALA A 177 -4.83 12.72 10.36
C ALA A 177 -5.59 12.62 11.68
N CYS A 178 -6.94 12.48 11.65
CA CYS A 178 -7.79 12.74 12.80
C CYS A 178 -8.71 11.59 13.22
N ASP A 179 -9.05 10.65 12.30
CA ASP A 179 -10.03 9.61 12.65
C ASP A 179 -9.39 8.41 13.38
N TYR A 180 -8.06 8.37 13.48
CA TYR A 180 -7.31 7.30 14.14
C TYR A 180 -6.17 7.87 14.97
N ASP A 181 -5.86 7.22 16.09
CA ASP A 181 -4.69 7.62 16.90
C ASP A 181 -3.42 7.50 16.06
N ILE A 182 -2.75 8.63 15.87
CA ILE A 182 -1.52 8.73 15.07
C ILE A 182 -0.40 7.85 15.65
N LYS A 183 -0.44 7.58 16.95
CA LYS A 183 0.55 6.72 17.63
C LYS A 183 0.53 5.28 17.14
N ASP A 184 -0.57 4.84 16.52
CA ASP A 184 -0.74 3.48 15.99
C ASP A 184 -0.96 3.45 14.46
N ASN A 185 -1.07 4.62 13.80
CA ASN A 185 -1.32 4.71 12.37
C ASN A 185 -0.03 4.91 11.57
N TYR A 186 0.60 3.82 11.11
CA TYR A 186 1.82 3.91 10.32
C TYR A 186 1.63 4.59 8.95
N PHE A 187 0.43 4.65 8.40
CA PHE A 187 0.15 5.42 7.18
C PHE A 187 0.28 6.92 7.43
N ALA A 188 -0.22 7.40 8.57
CA ALA A 188 -0.04 8.78 8.99
C ALA A 188 1.45 9.10 9.22
N TRP A 189 2.21 8.18 9.82
CA TRP A 189 3.66 8.35 9.98
C TRP A 189 4.39 8.43 8.64
N GLN A 190 4.03 7.60 7.66
CA GLN A 190 4.61 7.70 6.31
C GLN A 190 4.23 9.01 5.62
N ALA A 191 2.98 9.47 5.75
CA ALA A 191 2.52 10.71 5.15
C ALA A 191 3.16 11.94 5.79
N PHE A 192 3.24 12.00 7.11
CA PHE A 192 3.73 13.19 7.83
C PHE A 192 5.21 13.11 8.21
N GLY A 193 5.73 11.91 8.49
CA GLY A 193 7.13 11.69 8.89
C GLY A 193 8.04 11.17 7.80
N ARG A 194 7.48 10.70 6.67
CA ARG A 194 8.21 10.03 5.59
C ARG A 194 8.99 8.79 6.04
N GLY A 195 8.42 8.05 6.97
CA GLY A 195 8.97 6.84 7.55
C GLY A 195 8.03 6.26 8.59
N TYR A 196 8.51 5.34 9.40
CA TYR A 196 7.76 4.75 10.50
C TYR A 196 8.20 5.34 11.86
N ASP A 197 7.44 5.03 12.93
CA ASP A 197 7.85 5.30 14.31
C ASP A 197 9.09 4.47 14.68
N ARG A 198 10.26 5.10 14.57
CA ARG A 198 11.55 4.45 14.82
C ARG A 198 11.87 4.34 16.31
N ILE A 199 11.26 5.17 17.14
CA ILE A 199 11.58 5.27 18.57
C ILE A 199 10.72 4.27 19.36
N ASN A 200 9.39 4.43 19.32
CA ASN A 200 8.49 3.60 20.09
C ASN A 200 8.10 2.31 19.35
N ARG A 201 8.32 2.26 18.03
CA ARG A 201 7.98 1.13 17.15
C ARG A 201 6.51 0.71 17.22
N ARG A 202 5.62 1.66 17.55
CA ARG A 202 4.17 1.43 17.66
C ARG A 202 3.48 1.57 16.31
N ALA A 203 3.67 2.72 15.64
CA ALA A 203 3.11 3.00 14.33
C ALA A 203 3.97 2.36 13.23
N VAL A 204 3.95 1.04 13.18
CA VAL A 204 4.66 0.21 12.19
C VAL A 204 3.73 -0.86 11.64
N PRO A 205 3.94 -1.33 10.38
CA PRO A 205 3.23 -2.49 9.86
C PRO A 205 3.42 -3.73 10.75
N ARG A 206 2.42 -4.60 10.77
CA ARG A 206 2.43 -5.80 11.63
C ARG A 206 3.67 -6.68 11.45
N TYR A 207 4.23 -6.75 10.23
CA TYR A 207 5.43 -7.55 9.98
C TYR A 207 6.71 -6.94 10.59
N LEU A 208 6.70 -5.66 10.97
CA LEU A 208 7.80 -4.98 11.67
C LEU A 208 7.61 -4.97 13.18
N LYS A 209 6.52 -5.49 13.71
CA LYS A 209 6.31 -5.59 15.15
C LYS A 209 7.11 -6.73 15.74
N ARG A 210 7.76 -6.49 16.89
CA ARG A 210 8.63 -7.47 17.55
C ARG A 210 7.90 -8.76 17.89
N GLU A 211 6.68 -8.64 18.39
CA GLU A 211 5.86 -9.79 18.77
C GLU A 211 5.53 -10.76 17.62
N ASN A 212 5.65 -10.31 16.38
CA ASN A 212 5.37 -11.12 15.20
C ASN A 212 6.63 -11.72 14.56
N PHE A 213 7.83 -11.29 14.96
CA PHE A 213 9.06 -11.61 14.25
C PHE A 213 9.38 -13.11 14.23
N ASP A 214 9.28 -13.78 15.38
CA ASP A 214 9.59 -15.21 15.48
C ASP A 214 8.54 -16.05 14.72
N THR A 215 7.27 -15.66 14.79
CA THR A 215 6.20 -16.28 14.00
C THR A 215 6.42 -16.12 12.50
N LEU A 216 6.84 -14.92 12.06
CA LEU A 216 7.18 -14.66 10.65
C LEU A 216 8.36 -15.52 10.20
N ARG A 217 9.42 -15.61 11.01
CA ARG A 217 10.60 -16.42 10.72
C ARG A 217 10.24 -17.90 10.59
N ALA A 218 9.47 -18.44 11.52
CA ALA A 218 9.03 -19.83 11.49
C ALA A 218 8.14 -20.19 10.30
N ASN A 219 7.44 -19.19 9.70
CA ASN A 219 6.51 -19.40 8.59
C ASN A 219 6.97 -18.81 7.26
N ALA A 220 8.19 -18.27 7.17
CA ALA A 220 8.67 -17.59 5.97
C ALA A 220 8.69 -18.52 4.73
N ASP A 221 8.93 -19.82 4.89
CA ASP A 221 8.94 -20.81 3.82
C ASP A 221 7.54 -21.11 3.24
N ARG A 222 6.49 -20.64 3.90
CA ARG A 222 5.10 -20.80 3.42
C ARG A 222 4.68 -19.71 2.45
N VAL A 223 5.56 -18.75 2.13
CA VAL A 223 5.31 -17.66 1.20
C VAL A 223 6.01 -17.94 -0.12
N HIS A 224 5.22 -18.07 -1.18
CA HIS A 224 5.69 -18.34 -2.54
C HIS A 224 5.47 -17.10 -3.41
N LEU A 225 6.48 -16.71 -4.18
CA LEU A 225 6.48 -15.49 -4.98
C LEU A 225 6.65 -15.80 -6.45
N HIS A 226 5.76 -15.27 -7.28
CA HIS A 226 5.79 -15.47 -8.73
C HIS A 226 5.74 -14.13 -9.48
N HIS A 227 6.57 -14.01 -10.51
CA HIS A 227 6.61 -12.84 -11.39
C HIS A 227 5.78 -13.10 -12.64
N LEU A 228 4.46 -12.96 -12.51
CA LEU A 228 3.47 -13.12 -13.58
C LEU A 228 2.14 -12.46 -13.18
N THR A 229 1.13 -12.48 -14.07
CA THR A 229 -0.20 -12.00 -13.71
C THR A 229 -0.89 -12.97 -12.76
N LEU A 230 -1.87 -12.48 -12.02
CA LEU A 230 -2.68 -13.33 -11.16
C LEU A 230 -3.53 -14.31 -12.00
N THR A 231 -4.05 -13.87 -13.15
CA THR A 231 -4.81 -14.73 -14.07
C THR A 231 -3.95 -15.88 -14.56
N ASP A 232 -2.77 -15.62 -15.13
CA ASP A 232 -1.86 -16.66 -15.61
C ASP A 232 -1.47 -17.65 -14.49
N TYR A 233 -1.26 -17.13 -13.27
CA TYR A 233 -1.00 -18.00 -12.14
C TYR A 233 -2.20 -18.90 -11.82
N LEU A 234 -3.41 -18.36 -11.77
CA LEU A 234 -4.61 -19.13 -11.46
C LEU A 234 -4.90 -20.20 -12.53
N GLU A 235 -4.64 -19.92 -13.81
CA GLU A 235 -4.78 -20.91 -14.91
C GLU A 235 -3.94 -22.15 -14.68
N THR A 236 -2.78 -22.05 -14.01
CA THR A 236 -1.94 -23.20 -13.65
C THR A 236 -2.43 -24.00 -12.45
N GLN A 237 -3.45 -23.51 -11.73
CA GLN A 237 -3.93 -24.13 -10.50
C GLN A 237 -5.15 -25.02 -10.74
N GLY A 238 -5.32 -26.01 -9.88
CA GLY A 238 -6.50 -26.87 -9.90
C GLY A 238 -7.77 -26.17 -9.43
N GLU A 239 -8.92 -26.76 -9.72
CA GLU A 239 -10.20 -26.32 -9.17
C GLU A 239 -10.23 -26.41 -7.64
N ASN A 240 -11.03 -25.54 -7.00
CA ASN A 240 -11.25 -25.57 -5.54
C ASN A 240 -9.94 -25.56 -4.72
N THR A 241 -8.98 -24.74 -5.13
CA THR A 241 -7.63 -24.70 -4.51
C THR A 241 -7.54 -23.67 -3.39
N PHE A 242 -8.16 -22.49 -3.55
CA PHE A 242 -7.94 -21.34 -2.68
C PHE A 242 -9.15 -20.99 -1.81
N ASP A 243 -8.84 -20.55 -0.58
CA ASP A 243 -9.84 -20.08 0.40
C ASP A 243 -9.91 -18.55 0.48
N ARG A 244 -8.86 -17.83 0.03
CA ARG A 244 -8.72 -16.38 0.17
C ARG A 244 -7.99 -15.76 -1.01
N TYR A 245 -8.53 -14.63 -1.46
CA TYR A 245 -7.93 -13.78 -2.49
C TYR A 245 -7.83 -12.35 -1.98
N VAL A 246 -6.68 -11.71 -2.20
CA VAL A 246 -6.43 -10.31 -1.80
C VAL A 246 -5.86 -9.58 -3.01
N PHE A 247 -6.67 -8.75 -3.67
CA PHE A 247 -6.30 -8.13 -4.95
C PHE A 247 -5.84 -6.68 -4.83
N LEU A 248 -5.89 -6.10 -3.64
CA LEU A 248 -5.65 -4.68 -3.42
C LEU A 248 -6.49 -3.81 -4.38
N ASP A 249 -5.87 -2.96 -5.19
CA ASP A 249 -6.49 -2.02 -6.12
C ASP A 249 -6.15 -2.30 -7.60
N ALA A 250 -5.54 -3.43 -7.90
CA ALA A 250 -5.11 -3.78 -9.26
C ALA A 250 -6.27 -3.79 -10.28
N GLN A 251 -7.47 -4.12 -9.82
CA GLN A 251 -8.67 -4.21 -10.67
C GLN A 251 -9.12 -2.85 -11.23
N ASP A 252 -8.78 -1.72 -10.57
CA ASP A 252 -9.08 -0.39 -11.08
C ASP A 252 -8.36 -0.08 -12.41
N TRP A 253 -7.29 -0.83 -12.72
CA TRP A 253 -6.46 -0.68 -13.91
C TRP A 253 -6.80 -1.66 -15.03
N MET A 254 -7.67 -2.64 -14.78
CA MET A 254 -8.00 -3.71 -15.72
C MET A 254 -9.09 -3.29 -16.70
N SER A 255 -9.03 -3.80 -17.95
CA SER A 255 -10.14 -3.77 -18.89
C SER A 255 -11.24 -4.78 -18.47
N ASP A 256 -12.42 -4.68 -19.08
CA ASP A 256 -13.53 -5.60 -18.79
C ASP A 256 -13.18 -7.04 -19.20
N GLU A 257 -12.43 -7.23 -20.28
CA GLU A 257 -11.93 -8.54 -20.71
C GLU A 257 -11.00 -9.15 -19.66
N GLN A 258 -10.06 -8.33 -19.14
CA GLN A 258 -9.12 -8.76 -18.10
C GLN A 258 -9.84 -9.09 -16.80
N LEU A 259 -10.84 -8.29 -16.40
CA LEU A 259 -11.67 -8.57 -15.22
C LEU A 259 -12.44 -9.88 -15.39
N ASN A 260 -13.07 -10.11 -16.55
CA ASN A 260 -13.82 -11.34 -16.80
C ASN A 260 -12.90 -12.57 -16.82
N ALA A 261 -11.71 -12.49 -17.43
CA ALA A 261 -10.74 -13.57 -17.40
C ALA A 261 -10.31 -13.89 -15.94
N LEU A 262 -9.92 -12.86 -15.16
CA LEU A 262 -9.55 -13.03 -13.77
C LEU A 262 -10.65 -13.66 -12.93
N TRP A 263 -11.88 -13.13 -13.03
CA TRP A 263 -12.99 -13.60 -12.20
C TRP A 263 -13.52 -14.97 -12.61
N SER A 264 -13.38 -15.37 -13.89
CA SER A 264 -13.63 -16.75 -14.34
C SER A 264 -12.67 -17.73 -13.64
N GLU A 265 -11.38 -17.39 -13.59
CA GLU A 265 -10.38 -18.20 -12.89
C GLU A 265 -10.58 -18.20 -11.36
N VAL A 266 -11.02 -17.07 -10.79
CA VAL A 266 -11.40 -17.03 -9.36
C VAL A 266 -12.55 -17.98 -9.08
N VAL A 267 -13.60 -18.00 -9.90
CA VAL A 267 -14.73 -18.97 -9.76
C VAL A 267 -14.23 -20.40 -9.81
N ARG A 268 -13.37 -20.73 -10.79
CA ARG A 268 -12.85 -22.08 -10.98
C ARG A 268 -11.97 -22.56 -9.82
N THR A 269 -11.10 -21.68 -9.32
CA THR A 269 -10.10 -22.05 -8.31
C THR A 269 -10.56 -21.83 -6.88
N ALA A 270 -11.68 -21.13 -6.65
CA ALA A 270 -12.20 -20.85 -5.32
C ALA A 270 -12.91 -22.07 -4.71
N ARG A 271 -12.62 -22.35 -3.46
CA ARG A 271 -13.41 -23.28 -2.65
C ARG A 271 -14.76 -22.67 -2.28
N PRO A 272 -15.78 -23.50 -2.03
CA PRO A 272 -17.01 -23.01 -1.42
C PRO A 272 -16.71 -22.19 -0.14
N GLY A 273 -17.32 -21.01 -0.03
CA GLY A 273 -17.06 -20.09 1.09
C GLY A 273 -15.77 -19.26 0.98
N ALA A 274 -15.00 -19.41 -0.09
CA ALA A 274 -13.82 -18.59 -0.33
C ALA A 274 -14.16 -17.10 -0.37
N ARG A 275 -13.24 -16.25 0.09
CA ARG A 275 -13.43 -14.81 0.14
C ARG A 275 -12.44 -14.09 -0.76
N VAL A 276 -12.97 -13.17 -1.56
CA VAL A 276 -12.19 -12.24 -2.37
C VAL A 276 -12.33 -10.85 -1.76
N ILE A 277 -11.22 -10.23 -1.37
CA ILE A 277 -11.21 -8.86 -0.86
C ILE A 277 -10.37 -7.96 -1.76
N PHE A 278 -10.86 -6.75 -1.98
CA PHE A 278 -10.14 -5.73 -2.73
C PHE A 278 -10.55 -4.32 -2.31
N ARG A 279 -9.85 -3.33 -2.82
CA ARG A 279 -10.11 -1.91 -2.63
C ARG A 279 -10.28 -1.22 -3.98
N THR A 280 -11.02 -0.11 -3.98
CA THR A 280 -11.28 0.72 -5.16
C THR A 280 -11.05 2.19 -4.87
N ALA A 281 -10.73 2.97 -5.89
CA ALA A 281 -10.62 4.42 -5.78
C ALA A 281 -11.97 5.07 -5.44
N GLY A 282 -13.06 4.60 -6.08
CA GLY A 282 -14.45 5.00 -5.79
C GLY A 282 -15.04 4.27 -4.58
N VAL A 283 -16.26 4.67 -4.20
CA VAL A 283 -17.00 4.06 -3.07
C VAL A 283 -17.61 2.73 -3.48
N ASP A 284 -18.17 2.67 -4.68
CA ASP A 284 -18.89 1.51 -5.19
C ASP A 284 -17.95 0.45 -5.76
N SER A 285 -18.41 -0.80 -5.75
CA SER A 285 -17.72 -1.89 -6.42
C SER A 285 -17.69 -1.65 -7.93
N ILE A 286 -16.52 -1.87 -8.53
CA ILE A 286 -16.32 -1.72 -9.98
C ILE A 286 -16.77 -2.93 -10.80
N LEU A 287 -17.21 -4.02 -10.16
CA LEU A 287 -17.51 -5.28 -10.84
C LEU A 287 -18.89 -5.29 -11.53
N PRO A 288 -19.98 -4.77 -10.91
CA PRO A 288 -21.28 -4.73 -11.55
C PRO A 288 -21.25 -3.97 -12.88
N GLY A 289 -21.79 -4.58 -13.94
CA GLY A 289 -21.80 -4.02 -15.28
C GLY A 289 -20.49 -4.18 -16.07
N ARG A 290 -19.40 -4.64 -15.43
CA ARG A 290 -18.11 -4.91 -16.07
C ARG A 290 -17.75 -6.40 -16.09
N VAL A 291 -18.07 -7.11 -15.02
CA VAL A 291 -17.95 -8.57 -14.95
C VAL A 291 -19.31 -9.19 -15.22
N ARG A 292 -19.33 -10.26 -16.00
CA ARG A 292 -20.57 -10.94 -16.40
C ARG A 292 -21.40 -11.41 -15.21
N ASP A 293 -22.71 -11.37 -15.35
CA ASP A 293 -23.66 -11.72 -14.28
C ASP A 293 -23.58 -13.21 -13.90
N ASP A 294 -23.29 -14.11 -14.87
CA ASP A 294 -23.13 -15.54 -14.60
C ASP A 294 -21.93 -15.82 -13.66
N ILE A 295 -20.90 -14.97 -13.68
CA ILE A 295 -19.75 -15.01 -12.78
C ILE A 295 -20.13 -14.40 -11.42
N LEU A 296 -20.68 -13.18 -11.40
CA LEU A 296 -20.97 -12.46 -10.15
C LEU A 296 -22.05 -13.12 -9.31
N SER A 297 -23.04 -13.78 -9.95
CA SER A 297 -24.10 -14.52 -9.26
C SER A 297 -23.58 -15.69 -8.39
N ARG A 298 -22.32 -16.11 -8.60
CA ARG A 298 -21.66 -17.14 -7.78
C ARG A 298 -21.20 -16.61 -6.43
N PHE A 299 -21.28 -15.31 -6.19
CA PHE A 299 -20.78 -14.66 -4.99
C PHE A 299 -21.88 -13.91 -4.24
N ALA A 300 -21.87 -14.03 -2.92
CA ALA A 300 -22.60 -13.12 -2.04
C ALA A 300 -21.80 -11.83 -1.85
N TYR A 301 -22.49 -10.69 -1.90
CA TYR A 301 -21.92 -9.37 -1.62
C TYR A 301 -22.83 -8.61 -0.67
N ASP A 302 -22.27 -8.13 0.46
CA ASP A 302 -22.97 -7.31 1.44
C ASP A 302 -22.38 -5.91 1.49
N ALA A 303 -23.05 -4.97 0.84
CA ALA A 303 -22.62 -3.58 0.73
C ALA A 303 -22.51 -2.90 2.11
N ALA A 304 -23.43 -3.18 3.05
CA ALA A 304 -23.43 -2.57 4.37
C ALA A 304 -22.20 -2.99 5.20
N THR A 305 -21.87 -4.27 5.17
CA THR A 305 -20.65 -4.80 5.81
C THR A 305 -19.38 -4.24 5.15
N CYS A 306 -19.35 -4.15 3.82
CA CYS A 306 -18.21 -3.56 3.10
C CYS A 306 -18.01 -2.08 3.46
N GLN A 307 -19.08 -1.30 3.56
CA GLN A 307 -19.03 0.10 3.98
C GLN A 307 -18.50 0.24 5.41
N LYS A 308 -18.96 -0.61 6.34
CA LYS A 308 -18.46 -0.64 7.72
C LYS A 308 -16.95 -0.91 7.78
N TRP A 309 -16.44 -1.83 6.97
CA TRP A 309 -14.99 -2.13 6.90
C TRP A 309 -14.21 -1.05 6.18
N SER A 310 -14.78 -0.44 5.13
CA SER A 310 -14.19 0.74 4.49
C SER A 310 -13.97 1.89 5.49
N ALA A 311 -14.91 2.08 6.43
CA ALA A 311 -14.79 3.06 7.50
C ALA A 311 -13.60 2.77 8.44
N GLN A 312 -13.09 1.54 8.50
CA GLN A 312 -11.94 1.15 9.31
C GLN A 312 -10.59 1.22 8.57
N ASP A 313 -10.58 1.60 7.30
CA ASP A 313 -9.34 1.75 6.53
C ASP A 313 -8.57 2.99 7.00
N ARG A 314 -7.44 2.75 7.64
CA ARG A 314 -6.57 3.79 8.20
C ARG A 314 -5.66 4.47 7.18
N SER A 315 -5.58 3.96 5.94
CA SER A 315 -4.78 4.57 4.88
C SER A 315 -5.44 5.82 4.30
N SER A 316 -6.77 5.85 4.31
CA SER A 316 -7.63 6.91 3.75
C SER A 316 -7.37 7.22 2.26
N ILE A 317 -6.69 6.30 1.55
CA ILE A 317 -6.40 6.44 0.11
C ILE A 317 -7.60 5.96 -0.70
N TYR A 318 -8.19 4.82 -0.29
CA TYR A 318 -9.26 4.16 -1.04
C TYR A 318 -10.63 4.74 -0.72
N GLY A 319 -11.54 4.69 -1.72
CA GLY A 319 -12.95 5.06 -1.55
C GLY A 319 -13.76 3.90 -1.00
N GLY A 320 -13.51 2.67 -1.48
CA GLY A 320 -14.25 1.47 -1.12
C GLY A 320 -13.36 0.30 -0.68
N PHE A 321 -13.93 -0.52 0.19
CA PHE A 321 -13.45 -1.86 0.52
C PHE A 321 -14.56 -2.85 0.18
N HIS A 322 -14.23 -3.91 -0.54
CA HIS A 322 -15.19 -4.88 -1.04
C HIS A 322 -14.80 -6.29 -0.64
N MET A 323 -15.80 -7.10 -0.29
CA MET A 323 -15.66 -8.52 -0.06
C MET A 323 -16.76 -9.27 -0.80
N TYR A 324 -16.34 -10.18 -1.67
CA TYR A 324 -17.17 -11.15 -2.36
C TYR A 324 -16.91 -12.54 -1.76
N GLN A 325 -17.95 -13.25 -1.40
CA GLN A 325 -17.84 -14.59 -0.82
C GLN A 325 -18.47 -15.62 -1.77
N MET A 326 -17.68 -16.60 -2.18
CA MET A 326 -18.16 -17.73 -3.01
C MET A 326 -19.26 -18.48 -2.29
N THR A 327 -20.43 -18.65 -2.95
CA THR A 327 -21.59 -19.30 -2.32
C THR A 327 -21.59 -20.81 -2.52
N ARG A 328 -21.25 -21.28 -3.73
CA ARG A 328 -21.18 -22.73 -4.08
C ARG A 328 -20.21 -22.94 -5.23
#